data_9693906a6e6935087636d5ac6a309a68
#
_entry.id   9693906a6e6935087636d5ac6a309a68
#
_cell.length_a   1.000
_cell.length_b   1.000
_cell.length_c   1.000
_cell.angle_alpha   90.00
_cell.angle_beta   90.00
_cell.angle_gamma   90.00
#
_symmetry.space_group_name_H-M   'P 1'
#
loop_
_entity.id
_entity.type
_entity.pdbx_description
1 polymer ?
#
loop_
_entity_poly.entity_id
_entity_poly.type
_entity_poly.pdbx_seq_one_letter_code
_entity_poly.pdbx_strand_id
1 'polypeptide(L)'
;VRLCDAILQQKMGTCLDLTLLYAACLEAIGLHPLLILQEGHIFAGVWLEEMTFPEAVQDDASLLTKRLADGINELVVVECTALVAGKNMSFDDARRAAEQKLVGDDPIQCVIDVARTRYSGISPLPLRIQSETGWQIQRDQVEERQLTNAPREMGERVNVREGEGSVPATKKQIWERKLLD
;
A
#
# COMPACT_ATOMS: atom_id res chain seq x y z
N VAL A 1 7.18 10.82 -15.12
CA VAL A 1 6.28 9.63 -15.02
C VAL A 1 5.75 9.34 -16.40
N ARG A 2 5.84 8.07 -16.82
CA ARG A 2 5.25 7.56 -18.06
C ARG A 2 3.85 7.04 -17.79
N LEU A 3 2.96 7.21 -18.77
CA LEU A 3 1.65 6.58 -18.71
C LEU A 3 1.78 5.06 -19.01
N CYS A 4 0.83 4.27 -18.54
CA CYS A 4 0.83 2.81 -18.68
C CYS A 4 1.04 2.36 -20.13
N ASP A 5 0.34 2.99 -21.09
CA ASP A 5 0.46 2.68 -22.52
C ASP A 5 1.89 2.88 -23.04
N ALA A 6 2.54 3.97 -22.63
CA ALA A 6 3.91 4.27 -23.04
C ALA A 6 4.91 3.25 -22.47
N ILE A 7 4.71 2.80 -21.21
CA ILE A 7 5.53 1.76 -20.59
C ILE A 7 5.42 0.46 -21.37
N LEU A 8 4.18 0.03 -21.68
CA LEU A 8 3.90 -1.22 -22.38
C LEU A 8 4.41 -1.21 -23.83
N GLN A 9 4.23 -0.10 -24.55
CA GLN A 9 4.67 0.05 -25.94
C GLN A 9 6.19 0.15 -26.05
N GLN A 10 6.83 0.97 -25.18
CA GLN A 10 8.26 1.21 -25.22
C GLN A 10 9.05 0.13 -24.48
N LYS A 11 8.38 -0.70 -23.67
CA LYS A 11 8.99 -1.72 -22.79
C LYS A 11 10.08 -1.13 -21.89
N MET A 12 9.87 0.08 -21.42
CA MET A 12 10.83 0.85 -20.63
C MET A 12 10.10 1.63 -19.53
N GLY A 13 10.60 1.54 -18.32
CA GLY A 13 10.06 2.26 -17.16
C GLY A 13 11.10 2.39 -16.05
N THR A 14 10.99 3.46 -15.27
CA THR A 14 11.72 3.63 -14.01
C THR A 14 11.05 2.81 -12.90
N CYS A 15 11.67 2.72 -11.71
CA CYS A 15 11.03 2.12 -10.55
C CYS A 15 9.66 2.75 -10.27
N LEU A 16 9.54 4.08 -10.37
CA LEU A 16 8.28 4.80 -10.20
C LEU A 16 7.23 4.40 -11.24
N ASP A 17 7.62 4.37 -12.53
CA ASP A 17 6.71 4.00 -13.61
C ASP A 17 6.15 2.58 -13.42
N LEU A 18 7.03 1.62 -13.08
CA LEU A 18 6.64 0.22 -12.88
C LEU A 18 5.80 0.02 -11.62
N THR A 19 6.12 0.73 -10.54
CA THR A 19 5.33 0.68 -9.30
C THR A 19 3.93 1.24 -9.49
N LEU A 20 3.80 2.37 -10.21
CA LEU A 20 2.49 2.93 -10.53
C LEU A 20 1.68 2.03 -11.46
N LEU A 21 2.31 1.41 -12.47
CA LEU A 21 1.66 0.44 -13.34
C LEU A 21 1.17 -0.77 -12.54
N TYR A 22 2.01 -1.32 -11.67
CA TYR A 22 1.66 -2.46 -10.84
C TYR A 22 0.53 -2.13 -9.86
N ALA A 23 0.61 -0.98 -9.18
CA ALA A 23 -0.46 -0.51 -8.30
C ALA A 23 -1.79 -0.30 -9.05
N ALA A 24 -1.76 0.25 -10.27
CA ALA A 24 -2.95 0.39 -11.09
C ALA A 24 -3.58 -0.96 -11.46
N CYS A 25 -2.75 -1.99 -11.75
CA CYS A 25 -3.25 -3.34 -11.99
C CYS A 25 -3.89 -3.94 -10.73
N LEU A 26 -3.29 -3.75 -9.55
CA LEU A 26 -3.84 -4.21 -8.28
C LEU A 26 -5.19 -3.53 -7.97
N GLU A 27 -5.26 -2.20 -8.15
CA GLU A 27 -6.50 -1.44 -7.96
C GLU A 27 -7.60 -1.90 -8.93
N ALA A 28 -7.25 -2.18 -10.19
CA ALA A 28 -8.20 -2.65 -11.21
C ALA A 28 -8.82 -4.02 -10.89
N ILE A 29 -8.14 -4.88 -10.15
CA ILE A 29 -8.67 -6.17 -9.70
C ILE A 29 -9.29 -6.11 -8.30
N GLY A 30 -9.46 -4.91 -7.74
CA GLY A 30 -10.14 -4.69 -6.47
C GLY A 30 -9.27 -4.82 -5.22
N LEU A 31 -7.94 -4.88 -5.37
CA LEU A 31 -7.02 -4.87 -4.25
C LEU A 31 -6.64 -3.43 -3.85
N HIS A 32 -6.16 -3.26 -2.63
CA HIS A 32 -5.78 -1.96 -2.07
C HIS A 32 -4.26 -1.79 -2.06
N PRO A 33 -3.68 -1.17 -3.12
CA PRO A 33 -2.25 -0.99 -3.22
C PRO A 33 -1.73 0.14 -2.31
N LEU A 34 -0.46 -0.01 -1.94
CA LEU A 34 0.35 0.98 -1.25
C LEU A 34 1.53 1.36 -2.14
N LEU A 35 1.97 2.62 -2.07
CA LEU A 35 3.21 3.09 -2.67
C LEU A 35 4.19 3.39 -1.55
N ILE A 36 5.32 2.69 -1.51
CA ILE A 36 6.31 2.80 -0.44
C ILE A 36 7.53 3.53 -1.01
N LEU A 37 7.79 4.71 -0.48
CA LEU A 37 8.85 5.60 -0.94
C LEU A 37 10.04 5.53 -0.01
N GLN A 38 11.22 5.33 -0.59
CA GLN A 38 12.53 5.46 0.04
C GLN A 38 13.35 6.50 -0.72
N GLU A 39 14.52 6.87 -0.22
CA GLU A 39 15.38 7.79 -0.94
C GLU A 39 15.82 7.18 -2.29
N GLY A 40 15.46 7.86 -3.38
CA GLY A 40 15.80 7.43 -4.74
C GLY A 40 15.08 6.17 -5.23
N HIS A 41 14.15 5.59 -4.46
CA HIS A 41 13.46 4.36 -4.83
C HIS A 41 11.99 4.33 -4.41
N ILE A 42 11.21 3.53 -5.12
CA ILE A 42 9.81 3.26 -4.80
C ILE A 42 9.45 1.82 -5.18
N PHE A 43 8.64 1.17 -4.36
CA PHE A 43 8.10 -0.16 -4.62
C PHE A 43 6.65 -0.26 -4.12
N ALA A 44 5.96 -1.34 -4.47
CA ALA A 44 4.57 -1.52 -4.12
C ALA A 44 4.38 -2.32 -2.84
N GLY A 45 3.30 -2.01 -2.13
CA GLY A 45 2.68 -2.89 -1.16
C GLY A 45 1.24 -3.15 -1.53
N VAL A 46 0.59 -4.11 -0.90
CA VAL A 46 -0.84 -4.39 -1.04
C VAL A 46 -1.41 -4.91 0.26
N TRP A 47 -2.58 -4.42 0.63
CA TRP A 47 -3.39 -4.99 1.69
C TRP A 47 -3.97 -6.33 1.25
N LEU A 48 -3.85 -7.35 2.09
CA LEU A 48 -4.46 -8.67 1.86
C LEU A 48 -5.90 -8.74 2.38
N GLU A 49 -6.32 -7.74 3.15
CA GLU A 49 -7.66 -7.55 3.65
C GLU A 49 -8.19 -6.17 3.22
N GLU A 50 -9.51 -5.95 3.31
CA GLU A 50 -10.13 -4.66 3.04
C GLU A 50 -9.82 -3.67 4.16
N MET A 51 -8.59 -3.18 4.18
CA MET A 51 -8.08 -2.23 5.16
C MET A 51 -7.44 -1.03 4.48
N THR A 52 -7.33 0.08 5.22
CA THR A 52 -6.56 1.26 4.84
C THR A 52 -5.83 1.81 6.05
N PHE A 53 -4.80 2.60 5.82
CA PHE A 53 -4.24 3.44 6.89
C PHE A 53 -5.21 4.56 7.29
N PRO A 54 -5.11 5.11 8.51
CA PRO A 54 -5.94 6.23 8.95
C PRO A 54 -5.79 7.47 8.08
N GLU A 55 -4.59 7.69 7.54
CA GLU A 55 -4.25 8.82 6.69
C GLU A 55 -3.78 8.33 5.31
N ALA A 56 -3.97 9.18 4.29
CA ALA A 56 -3.57 8.86 2.93
C ALA A 56 -2.04 8.74 2.76
N VAL A 57 -1.28 9.46 3.58
CA VAL A 57 0.18 9.42 3.62
C VAL A 57 0.64 9.16 5.03
N GLN A 58 1.46 8.14 5.21
CA GLN A 58 2.07 7.77 6.48
C GLN A 58 3.57 7.98 6.41
N ASP A 59 4.13 8.67 7.38
CA ASP A 59 5.57 8.87 7.57
C ASP A 59 6.15 7.94 8.65
N ASP A 60 5.31 7.26 9.42
CA ASP A 60 5.72 6.26 10.41
C ASP A 60 5.88 4.87 9.77
N ALA A 61 7.11 4.53 9.41
CA ALA A 61 7.47 3.23 8.86
C ALA A 61 7.10 2.05 9.77
N SER A 62 6.98 2.27 11.09
CA SER A 62 6.63 1.22 12.05
C SER A 62 5.23 0.65 11.83
N LEU A 63 4.32 1.45 11.28
CA LEU A 63 2.98 1.01 10.94
C LEU A 63 2.99 -0.03 9.81
N LEU A 64 3.90 0.12 8.84
CA LEU A 64 4.07 -0.83 7.76
C LEU A 64 4.75 -2.11 8.26
N THR A 65 5.89 -2.00 8.95
CA THR A 65 6.71 -3.15 9.35
C THR A 65 6.00 -4.08 10.33
N LYS A 66 5.19 -3.53 11.25
CA LYS A 66 4.37 -4.33 12.17
C LYS A 66 3.36 -5.23 11.47
N ARG A 67 2.86 -4.83 10.30
CA ARG A 67 1.84 -5.57 9.56
C ARG A 67 2.42 -6.61 8.62
N LEU A 68 3.69 -6.50 8.33
CA LEU A 68 4.47 -7.49 7.58
C LEU A 68 5.05 -8.58 8.49
N ALA A 69 5.00 -8.40 9.82
CA ALA A 69 5.57 -9.33 10.77
C ALA A 69 4.95 -10.72 10.64
N ASP A 70 5.80 -11.74 10.84
CA ASP A 70 5.38 -13.14 10.81
C ASP A 70 4.18 -13.40 11.74
N GLY A 71 3.17 -14.05 11.19
CA GLY A 71 1.92 -14.36 11.90
C GLY A 71 0.87 -13.25 11.85
N ILE A 72 1.19 -12.03 11.38
CA ILE A 72 0.22 -10.96 11.13
C ILE A 72 -0.18 -11.01 9.65
N ASN A 73 0.79 -10.92 8.72
CA ASN A 73 0.61 -11.07 7.27
C ASN A 73 -0.58 -10.30 6.69
N GLU A 74 -0.80 -9.06 7.14
CA GLU A 74 -1.88 -8.20 6.63
C GLU A 74 -1.50 -7.48 5.34
N LEU A 75 -0.19 -7.42 5.06
CA LEU A 75 0.39 -6.75 3.91
C LEU A 75 1.38 -7.67 3.20
N VAL A 76 1.53 -7.44 1.90
CA VAL A 76 2.64 -7.96 1.09
C VAL A 76 3.31 -6.79 0.39
N VAL A 77 4.64 -6.83 0.29
CA VAL A 77 5.44 -5.86 -0.45
C VAL A 77 6.12 -6.51 -1.63
N VAL A 78 6.27 -5.78 -2.72
CA VAL A 78 6.79 -6.31 -3.99
C VAL A 78 7.72 -5.30 -4.66
N GLU A 79 8.92 -5.76 -5.01
CA GLU A 79 9.88 -4.99 -5.80
C GLU A 79 9.48 -4.98 -7.27
N CYS A 80 8.91 -3.87 -7.73
CA CYS A 80 8.35 -3.80 -9.08
C CYS A 80 9.40 -3.78 -10.20
N THR A 81 10.66 -3.47 -9.90
CA THR A 81 11.75 -3.58 -10.89
C THR A 81 12.08 -5.03 -11.24
N ALA A 82 11.56 -6.00 -10.49
CA ALA A 82 11.62 -7.42 -10.83
C ALA A 82 10.83 -7.77 -12.11
N LEU A 83 9.85 -6.93 -12.50
CA LEU A 83 9.04 -7.10 -13.71
C LEU A 83 9.82 -6.81 -15.02
N VAL A 84 11.07 -6.34 -14.91
CA VAL A 84 11.87 -5.99 -16.10
C VAL A 84 12.32 -7.23 -16.84
N ALA A 85 12.15 -7.22 -18.16
CA ALA A 85 12.63 -8.29 -19.03
C ALA A 85 14.14 -8.55 -18.83
N GLY A 86 14.51 -9.83 -18.72
CA GLY A 86 15.90 -10.23 -18.44
C GLY A 86 16.25 -10.45 -16.97
N LYS A 87 15.41 -10.02 -16.05
CA LYS A 87 15.46 -10.45 -14.66
C LYS A 87 14.50 -11.63 -14.50
N ASN A 88 15.01 -12.85 -14.50
CA ASN A 88 14.21 -14.06 -14.23
C ASN A 88 13.92 -14.17 -12.73
N MET A 89 13.26 -13.16 -12.16
CA MET A 89 12.86 -13.17 -10.76
C MET A 89 11.45 -13.75 -10.64
N SER A 90 11.28 -14.67 -9.71
CA SER A 90 9.95 -15.14 -9.32
C SER A 90 9.23 -14.07 -8.48
N PHE A 91 7.93 -14.24 -8.29
CA PHE A 91 7.17 -13.37 -7.38
C PHE A 91 7.73 -13.39 -5.95
N ASP A 92 8.12 -14.58 -5.47
CA ASP A 92 8.71 -14.72 -4.14
C ASP A 92 10.08 -14.02 -4.03
N ASP A 93 10.87 -13.99 -5.09
CA ASP A 93 12.12 -13.23 -5.11
C ASP A 93 11.86 -11.73 -5.08
N ALA A 94 10.87 -11.25 -5.83
CA ALA A 94 10.46 -9.85 -5.83
C ALA A 94 9.93 -9.41 -4.46
N ARG A 95 9.18 -10.28 -3.79
CA ARG A 95 8.71 -10.07 -2.41
C ARG A 95 9.87 -9.97 -1.43
N ARG A 96 10.76 -10.96 -1.43
CA ARG A 96 11.95 -10.96 -0.55
C ARG A 96 12.85 -9.75 -0.79
N ALA A 97 13.01 -9.33 -2.05
CA ALA A 97 13.79 -8.15 -2.38
C ALA A 97 13.18 -6.87 -1.80
N ALA A 98 11.85 -6.75 -1.79
CA ALA A 98 11.16 -5.63 -1.16
C ALA A 98 11.25 -5.69 0.37
N GLU A 99 11.07 -6.87 0.98
CA GLU A 99 11.22 -7.07 2.42
C GLU A 99 12.62 -6.71 2.91
N GLN A 100 13.67 -7.07 2.16
CA GLN A 100 15.06 -6.70 2.47
C GLN A 100 15.28 -5.19 2.47
N LYS A 101 14.61 -4.45 1.58
CA LYS A 101 14.68 -2.98 1.54
C LYS A 101 14.07 -2.33 2.78
N LEU A 102 13.06 -2.95 3.37
CA LEU A 102 12.42 -2.45 4.60
C LEU A 102 13.31 -2.59 5.84
N VAL A 103 14.25 -3.54 5.81
CA VAL A 103 15.19 -3.83 6.92
C VAL A 103 16.56 -3.18 6.65
N GLY A 104 16.77 -2.65 5.44
CA GLY A 104 18.02 -1.98 5.03
C GLY A 104 18.22 -0.62 5.66
N ASP A 105 19.36 0.00 5.35
CA ASP A 105 19.75 1.29 5.93
C ASP A 105 19.00 2.48 5.32
N ASP A 106 18.30 2.28 4.17
CA ASP A 106 17.55 3.35 3.50
C ASP A 106 16.20 3.57 4.19
N PRO A 107 16.00 4.73 4.84
CA PRO A 107 14.77 4.98 5.57
C PRO A 107 13.57 5.09 4.63
N ILE A 108 12.42 4.58 5.07
CA ILE A 108 11.14 4.86 4.43
C ILE A 108 10.82 6.33 4.65
N GLN A 109 10.63 7.06 3.58
CA GLN A 109 10.24 8.47 3.63
C GLN A 109 8.74 8.61 3.89
N CYS A 110 7.94 7.86 3.17
CA CYS A 110 6.50 7.78 3.41
C CYS A 110 5.89 6.56 2.71
N VAL A 111 4.67 6.23 3.14
CA VAL A 111 3.80 5.23 2.53
C VAL A 111 2.51 5.94 2.10
N ILE A 112 2.13 5.80 0.84
CA ILE A 112 0.88 6.34 0.31
C ILE A 112 -0.12 5.20 0.18
N ASP A 113 -1.24 5.30 0.87
CA ASP A 113 -2.36 4.37 0.76
C ASP A 113 -3.28 4.84 -0.38
N VAL A 114 -3.28 4.10 -1.48
CA VAL A 114 -4.02 4.48 -2.69
C VAL A 114 -5.52 4.47 -2.44
N ALA A 115 -6.05 3.45 -1.75
CA ALA A 115 -7.47 3.39 -1.42
C ALA A 115 -7.86 4.59 -0.55
N ARG A 116 -7.07 4.93 0.47
CA ARG A 116 -7.34 6.10 1.33
C ARG A 116 -7.26 7.40 0.56
N THR A 117 -6.34 7.55 -0.42
CA THR A 117 -6.31 8.74 -1.29
C THR A 117 -7.59 8.90 -2.09
N ARG A 118 -8.18 7.79 -2.58
CA ARG A 118 -9.47 7.82 -3.29
C ARG A 118 -10.59 8.33 -2.38
N TYR A 119 -10.64 7.83 -1.13
CA TYR A 119 -11.61 8.33 -0.14
C TYR A 119 -11.42 9.82 0.19
N SER A 120 -10.19 10.31 0.12
CA SER A 120 -9.88 11.72 0.31
C SER A 120 -10.19 12.59 -0.92
N GLY A 121 -10.81 12.02 -1.96
CA GLY A 121 -11.21 12.74 -3.17
C GLY A 121 -10.10 12.89 -4.21
N ILE A 122 -8.96 12.23 -4.05
CA ILE A 122 -7.88 12.25 -5.04
C ILE A 122 -8.21 11.25 -6.14
N SER A 123 -8.57 11.75 -7.32
CA SER A 123 -8.93 10.92 -8.47
C SER A 123 -7.71 10.58 -9.33
N PRO A 124 -7.74 9.43 -10.05
CA PRO A 124 -6.74 9.11 -11.05
C PRO A 124 -6.68 10.17 -12.15
N LEU A 125 -5.55 10.25 -12.83
CA LEU A 125 -5.46 11.04 -14.06
C LEU A 125 -6.43 10.46 -15.09
N PRO A 126 -7.25 11.30 -15.76
CA PRO A 126 -8.18 10.82 -16.76
C PRO A 126 -7.45 10.23 -17.97
N LEU A 127 -8.00 9.15 -18.51
CA LEU A 127 -7.46 8.54 -19.72
C LEU A 127 -7.64 9.45 -20.92
N ARG A 128 -6.61 9.56 -21.75
CA ARG A 128 -6.69 10.20 -23.05
C ARG A 128 -6.88 9.12 -24.11
N ILE A 129 -8.00 9.19 -24.82
CA ILE A 129 -8.30 8.27 -25.91
C ILE A 129 -8.22 9.05 -27.21
N GLN A 130 -7.52 8.49 -28.19
CA GLN A 130 -7.52 9.01 -29.55
C GLN A 130 -8.77 8.50 -30.25
N SER A 131 -9.68 9.42 -30.60
CA SER A 131 -10.85 9.17 -31.42
C SER A 131 -10.64 9.68 -32.84
N GLU A 132 -11.53 9.35 -33.75
CA GLU A 132 -11.51 9.85 -35.14
C GLU A 132 -11.56 11.39 -35.21
N THR A 133 -12.11 12.05 -34.18
CA THR A 133 -12.25 13.51 -34.06
C THR A 133 -11.12 14.18 -33.29
N GLY A 134 -10.09 13.42 -32.82
CA GLY A 134 -8.98 13.93 -32.03
C GLY A 134 -8.89 13.30 -30.63
N TRP A 135 -8.11 13.93 -29.77
CA TRP A 135 -7.93 13.47 -28.39
C TRP A 135 -9.15 13.78 -27.54
N GLN A 136 -9.73 12.76 -26.93
CA GLN A 136 -10.80 12.88 -25.96
C GLN A 136 -10.31 12.49 -24.56
N ILE A 137 -10.81 13.17 -23.55
CA ILE A 137 -10.57 12.83 -22.15
C ILE A 137 -11.72 11.95 -21.69
N GLN A 138 -11.45 10.68 -21.50
CA GLN A 138 -12.38 9.79 -20.82
C GLN A 138 -12.22 10.02 -19.32
N ARG A 139 -13.22 10.62 -18.72
CA ARG A 139 -13.38 10.57 -17.26
C ARG A 139 -14.07 9.26 -16.97
N ASP A 140 -13.41 8.38 -16.23
CA ASP A 140 -14.14 7.28 -15.60
C ASP A 140 -15.28 7.96 -14.84
N GLN A 141 -16.50 7.54 -15.16
CA GLN A 141 -17.60 7.80 -14.26
C GLN A 141 -17.19 7.01 -13.01
N VAL A 142 -16.62 7.72 -12.05
CA VAL A 142 -16.56 7.22 -10.68
C VAL A 142 -18.04 7.00 -10.37
N GLU A 143 -18.52 5.75 -10.56
CA GLU A 143 -19.73 5.33 -9.91
C GLU A 143 -19.53 5.81 -8.49
N GLU A 144 -20.44 6.64 -7.99
CA GLU A 144 -20.54 6.89 -6.57
C GLU A 144 -20.69 5.50 -5.96
N ARG A 145 -19.55 4.85 -5.69
CA ARG A 145 -19.52 3.68 -4.84
C ARG A 145 -20.08 4.21 -3.55
N GLN A 146 -21.36 3.91 -3.35
CA GLN A 146 -22.04 4.27 -2.12
C GLN A 146 -21.10 3.79 -1.02
N LEU A 147 -20.56 4.71 -0.25
CA LEU A 147 -19.66 4.51 0.89
C LEU A 147 -20.32 3.68 2.01
N THR A 148 -21.14 2.69 1.65
CA THR A 148 -21.85 1.82 2.60
C THR A 148 -20.90 0.86 3.31
N ASN A 149 -19.71 0.63 2.78
CA ASN A 149 -18.66 -0.15 3.43
C ASN A 149 -17.38 0.66 3.39
N ALA A 150 -17.23 1.66 4.26
CA ALA A 150 -15.92 2.23 4.52
C ALA A 150 -14.98 1.07 4.89
N PRO A 151 -13.79 0.96 4.27
CA PRO A 151 -12.81 -0.01 4.67
C PRO A 151 -12.59 0.10 6.17
N ARG A 152 -12.40 -1.03 6.82
CA ARG A 152 -12.14 -1.08 8.24
C ARG A 152 -10.94 -0.19 8.55
N GLU A 153 -11.18 0.99 9.09
CA GLU A 153 -10.09 1.82 9.59
C GLU A 153 -9.33 0.97 10.59
N MET A 154 -8.02 0.97 10.48
CA MET A 154 -7.17 0.29 11.44
C MET A 154 -7.50 0.82 12.83
N GLY A 155 -8.06 -0.07 13.62
CA GLY A 155 -8.81 0.23 14.82
C GLY A 155 -8.25 1.39 15.59
N GLU A 156 -9.11 2.33 15.92
CA GLU A 156 -8.89 3.20 17.06
C GLU A 156 -8.14 2.38 18.11
N ARG A 157 -7.02 2.94 18.59
CA ARG A 157 -6.43 2.44 19.83
C ARG A 157 -7.61 2.20 20.75
N VAL A 158 -7.85 0.98 21.13
CA VAL A 158 -8.82 0.69 22.17
C VAL A 158 -8.37 1.54 23.33
N ASN A 159 -8.96 2.73 23.48
CA ASN A 159 -8.89 3.48 24.69
C ASN A 159 -9.58 2.56 25.68
N VAL A 160 -8.77 1.77 26.36
CA VAL A 160 -9.18 1.15 27.61
C VAL A 160 -9.59 2.34 28.44
N ARG A 161 -10.89 2.64 28.46
CA ARG A 161 -11.44 3.58 29.44
C ARG A 161 -10.94 3.03 30.75
N GLU A 162 -10.04 3.76 31.36
CA GLU A 162 -9.67 3.53 32.75
C GLU A 162 -10.96 3.54 33.55
N GLY A 163 -11.46 2.35 33.84
CA GLY A 163 -12.49 2.22 34.87
C GLY A 163 -11.85 2.72 36.16
N GLU A 164 -12.47 3.70 36.78
CA GLU A 164 -12.06 4.23 38.06
C GLU A 164 -11.73 3.07 39.02
N GLY A 165 -10.47 2.94 39.41
CA GLY A 165 -10.08 2.14 40.57
C GLY A 165 -9.05 1.03 40.45
N SER A 166 -8.40 0.79 39.32
CA SER A 166 -7.27 -0.17 39.28
C SER A 166 -6.03 0.47 38.66
N VAL A 167 -4.91 0.40 39.39
CA VAL A 167 -3.59 0.72 38.86
C VAL A 167 -3.36 -0.12 37.62
N PRO A 168 -3.05 0.46 36.44
CA PRO A 168 -2.88 -0.27 35.22
C PRO A 168 -1.74 -1.29 35.39
N ALA A 169 -2.05 -2.58 35.18
CA ALA A 169 -1.05 -3.62 35.22
C ALA A 169 0.00 -3.34 34.13
N THR A 170 1.26 -3.36 34.50
CA THR A 170 2.36 -3.17 33.57
C THR A 170 2.35 -4.29 32.53
N LYS A 171 2.83 -4.01 31.30
CA LYS A 171 2.96 -5.02 30.25
C LYS A 171 3.57 -6.34 30.77
N LYS A 172 4.53 -6.25 31.66
CA LYS A 172 5.19 -7.39 32.34
C LYS A 172 4.19 -8.24 33.13
N GLN A 173 3.33 -7.60 33.93
CA GLN A 173 2.33 -8.30 34.75
C GLN A 173 1.23 -8.99 33.89
N ILE A 174 0.90 -8.41 32.74
CA ILE A 174 -0.04 -9.02 31.78
C ILE A 174 0.57 -10.26 31.14
N TRP A 175 1.86 -10.22 30.82
CA TRP A 175 2.60 -11.36 30.24
C TRP A 175 2.81 -12.48 31.24
N GLU A 176 3.19 -12.16 32.48
CA GLU A 176 3.35 -13.14 33.57
C GLU A 176 2.05 -13.90 33.85
N ARG A 177 0.89 -13.21 33.76
CA ARG A 177 -0.42 -13.84 33.96
C ARG A 177 -0.81 -14.79 32.84
N LYS A 178 -0.41 -14.51 31.59
CA LYS A 178 -0.67 -15.39 30.42
C LYS A 178 0.26 -16.59 30.33
N LEU A 179 1.38 -16.61 31.03
CA LEU A 179 2.34 -17.70 31.04
C LEU A 179 2.10 -18.70 32.17
N LEU A 180 1.22 -18.40 33.12
CA LEU A 180 0.93 -19.21 34.29
C LEU A 180 -0.46 -19.88 34.25
N ASP A 181 -1.28 -19.59 33.24
CA ASP A 181 -2.52 -20.29 32.87
C ASP A 181 -2.27 -21.21 31.67
#